data_008386236eaf5a8de7605b2b97fc745a
#
_entry.id   008386236eaf5a8de7605b2b97fc745a
#
_cell.length_a   1.000
_cell.length_b   1.000
_cell.length_c   1.000
_cell.angle_alpha   90.00
_cell.angle_beta   90.00
_cell.angle_gamma   90.00
#
_symmetry.space_group_name_H-M   'P 1'
#
loop_
_entity.id
_entity.type
_entity.pdbx_description
1 polymer ?
#
loop_
_entity_poly.entity_id
_entity_poly.type
_entity_poly.pdbx_seq_one_letter_code
_entity_poly.pdbx_strand_id
1 'polypeptide(L)'
;MATIKHLTSKNSNYAAAESYLTFQHNEYTGLPILDEKGRPKLRDSYLLDTLECGDFSFATACLLANRKYGKNTQHGDIKSHQYIISFDPRDAADNGLTMEKAQALGLKFCEENFPGHPAIVCTHPDGHNSAGNIHVHIVIGSLRVRTVARQPFMDKPCDWEAGKKHRCTSAMLRHLRVAVMEMCEQADLNQINLLEAQGDHVSEREYWAQRRGQRRLDHTNAKL
;
A
#
# COMPACT_ATOMS: atom_id res chain seq x y z
N MET A 1 -16.30 -4.13 2.60
CA MET A 1 -15.72 -3.77 3.93
C MET A 1 -14.35 -3.16 3.69
N ALA A 2 -14.13 -1.92 4.13
CA ALA A 2 -12.80 -1.32 4.03
C ALA A 2 -11.84 -2.00 5.01
N THR A 3 -10.61 -2.28 4.56
CA THR A 3 -9.54 -2.90 5.36
C THR A 3 -8.22 -2.18 5.12
N ILE A 4 -7.28 -2.28 6.06
CA ILE A 4 -5.92 -1.78 5.88
C ILE A 4 -4.90 -2.87 6.17
N LYS A 5 -3.96 -3.08 5.24
CA LYS A 5 -2.84 -4.02 5.36
C LYS A 5 -1.51 -3.25 5.34
N HIS A 6 -0.54 -3.69 6.14
CA HIS A 6 0.81 -3.13 6.18
C HIS A 6 1.87 -4.15 5.77
N LEU A 7 2.77 -3.73 4.90
CA LEU A 7 3.93 -4.50 4.43
C LEU A 7 5.20 -3.65 4.55
N THR A 8 6.36 -4.32 4.62
CA THR A 8 7.66 -3.65 4.62
C THR A 8 8.54 -4.15 3.48
N SER A 9 9.39 -3.30 2.95
CA SER A 9 10.37 -3.68 1.93
C SER A 9 11.79 -3.30 2.34
N LYS A 10 12.72 -4.21 2.10
CA LYS A 10 14.17 -4.01 2.23
C LYS A 10 14.83 -3.77 0.87
N ASN A 11 14.04 -3.72 -0.21
CA ASN A 11 14.55 -3.51 -1.56
C ASN A 11 15.16 -2.10 -1.69
N SER A 12 16.42 -2.03 -2.11
CA SER A 12 17.12 -0.77 -2.36
C SER A 12 16.74 -0.12 -3.70
N ASN A 13 16.11 -0.87 -4.59
CA ASN A 13 15.54 -0.34 -5.82
C ASN A 13 14.13 0.20 -5.55
N TYR A 14 14.03 1.48 -5.22
CA TYR A 14 12.75 2.14 -4.96
C TYR A 14 11.86 2.23 -6.21
N ALA A 15 12.43 2.25 -7.42
CA ALA A 15 11.67 2.23 -8.67
C ALA A 15 10.89 0.91 -8.86
N ALA A 16 11.31 -0.17 -8.21
CA ALA A 16 10.58 -1.43 -8.22
C ALA A 16 9.17 -1.30 -7.62
N ALA A 17 8.97 -0.39 -6.66
CA ALA A 17 7.64 -0.13 -6.09
C ALA A 17 6.70 0.49 -7.14
N GLU A 18 7.17 1.51 -7.87
CA GLU A 18 6.40 2.11 -8.95
C GLU A 18 6.12 1.12 -10.07
N SER A 19 7.14 0.34 -10.48
CA SER A 19 6.96 -0.71 -11.49
C SER A 19 5.92 -1.75 -11.07
N TYR A 20 5.92 -2.16 -9.81
CA TYR A 20 4.91 -3.10 -9.29
C TYR A 20 3.49 -2.51 -9.35
N LEU A 21 3.34 -1.22 -9.14
CA LEU A 21 2.04 -0.54 -9.16
C LEU A 21 1.54 -0.27 -10.58
N THR A 22 2.43 -0.05 -11.55
CA THR A 22 2.07 0.36 -12.91
C THR A 22 1.98 -0.80 -13.90
N PHE A 23 2.75 -1.89 -13.70
CA PHE A 23 2.73 -3.05 -14.58
C PHE A 23 1.91 -4.20 -14.01
N GLN A 24 1.39 -5.04 -14.91
CA GLN A 24 0.69 -6.27 -14.55
C GLN A 24 1.69 -7.32 -14.03
N HIS A 25 1.33 -8.00 -12.93
CA HIS A 25 2.14 -9.06 -12.33
C HIS A 25 1.31 -10.32 -12.16
N ASN A 26 1.95 -11.45 -12.34
CA ASN A 26 1.35 -12.73 -12.03
C ASN A 26 1.21 -12.87 -10.49
N GLU A 27 0.00 -13.03 -10.01
CA GLU A 27 -0.32 -13.09 -8.58
C GLU A 27 0.42 -14.19 -7.80
N TYR A 28 0.73 -15.30 -8.47
CA TYR A 28 1.35 -16.47 -7.84
C TYR A 28 2.88 -16.42 -7.83
N THR A 29 3.49 -15.84 -8.85
CA THR A 29 4.94 -15.79 -9.00
C THR A 29 5.53 -14.45 -8.62
N GLY A 30 4.71 -13.37 -8.61
CA GLY A 30 5.15 -11.99 -8.44
C GLY A 30 5.96 -11.45 -9.63
N LEU A 31 6.07 -12.22 -10.72
CA LEU A 31 6.81 -11.81 -11.91
C LEU A 31 5.94 -10.92 -12.82
N PRO A 32 6.54 -9.94 -13.54
CA PRO A 32 5.83 -9.14 -14.50
C PRO A 32 5.22 -10.01 -15.63
N ILE A 33 4.01 -9.67 -16.04
CA ILE A 33 3.41 -10.22 -17.26
C ILE A 33 4.01 -9.46 -18.44
N LEU A 34 4.48 -10.20 -19.45
CA LEU A 34 5.10 -9.62 -20.63
C LEU A 34 4.11 -9.51 -21.79
N ASP A 35 4.27 -8.47 -22.61
CA ASP A 35 3.58 -8.30 -23.88
C ASP A 35 4.19 -9.23 -24.97
N GLU A 36 3.62 -9.21 -26.16
CA GLU A 36 4.10 -10.01 -27.33
C GLU A 36 5.55 -9.67 -27.74
N LYS A 37 6.05 -8.50 -27.32
CA LYS A 37 7.42 -8.04 -27.59
C LYS A 37 8.38 -8.31 -26.43
N GLY A 38 7.94 -9.06 -25.41
CA GLY A 38 8.74 -9.39 -24.23
C GLY A 38 8.95 -8.24 -23.23
N ARG A 39 8.15 -7.17 -23.29
CA ARG A 39 8.21 -6.02 -22.39
C ARG A 39 7.15 -6.15 -21.29
N PRO A 40 7.39 -5.63 -20.07
CA PRO A 40 6.36 -5.58 -19.03
C PRO A 40 5.08 -4.91 -19.54
N LYS A 41 3.94 -5.59 -19.35
CA LYS A 41 2.63 -5.10 -19.78
C LYS A 41 2.10 -4.10 -18.75
N LEU A 42 1.76 -2.88 -19.19
CA LEU A 42 1.10 -1.90 -18.33
C LEU A 42 -0.27 -2.40 -17.85
N ARG A 43 -0.69 -1.94 -16.68
CA ARG A 43 -2.08 -2.13 -16.24
C ARG A 43 -3.03 -1.36 -17.13
N ASP A 44 -4.21 -1.92 -17.36
CA ASP A 44 -5.22 -1.32 -18.23
C ASP A 44 -5.80 -0.04 -17.59
N SER A 45 -5.83 0.03 -16.27
CA SER A 45 -6.31 1.20 -15.51
C SER A 45 -5.60 1.31 -14.16
N TYR A 46 -5.10 2.51 -13.84
CA TYR A 46 -4.60 2.91 -12.53
C TYR A 46 -4.54 4.44 -12.45
N LEU A 47 -4.58 4.97 -11.22
CA LEU A 47 -4.25 6.37 -10.92
C LEU A 47 -3.03 6.38 -10.03
N LEU A 48 -2.07 7.28 -10.29
CA LEU A 48 -0.83 7.36 -9.52
C LEU A 48 -0.41 8.81 -9.32
N ASP A 49 -0.20 9.16 -8.05
CA ASP A 49 0.34 10.46 -7.64
C ASP A 49 1.47 10.27 -6.64
N THR A 50 2.30 11.31 -6.50
CA THR A 50 3.40 11.34 -5.54
C THR A 50 3.24 12.49 -4.55
N LEU A 51 3.67 12.27 -3.30
CA LEU A 51 3.66 13.26 -2.24
C LEU A 51 5.06 13.41 -1.63
N GLU A 52 5.42 14.62 -1.18
CA GLU A 52 6.70 14.92 -0.52
C GLU A 52 7.95 14.53 -1.33
N CYS A 53 7.83 14.46 -2.67
CA CYS A 53 8.92 14.12 -3.59
C CYS A 53 9.55 15.36 -4.22
N GLY A 54 8.92 16.55 -4.11
CA GLY A 54 9.32 17.75 -4.87
C GLY A 54 9.24 17.47 -6.38
N ASP A 55 10.23 17.96 -7.13
CA ASP A 55 10.33 17.75 -8.59
C ASP A 55 10.96 16.40 -8.98
N PHE A 56 11.16 15.51 -8.01
CA PHE A 56 11.83 14.22 -8.24
C PHE A 56 10.83 13.06 -8.28
N SER A 57 11.20 11.97 -8.94
CA SER A 57 10.51 10.71 -8.77
C SER A 57 10.61 10.22 -7.31
N PHE A 58 9.66 9.39 -6.88
CA PHE A 58 9.69 8.76 -5.55
C PHE A 58 11.05 8.08 -5.26
N ALA A 59 11.57 7.33 -6.25
CA ALA A 59 12.84 6.64 -6.10
C ALA A 59 13.99 7.62 -5.85
N THR A 60 14.06 8.70 -6.62
CA THR A 60 15.09 9.74 -6.47
C THR A 60 14.95 10.45 -5.13
N ALA A 61 13.74 10.83 -4.72
CA ALA A 61 13.50 11.48 -3.43
C ALA A 61 13.95 10.59 -2.25
N CYS A 62 13.65 9.29 -2.29
CA CYS A 62 14.12 8.33 -1.27
C CYS A 62 15.65 8.19 -1.26
N LEU A 63 16.31 8.11 -2.43
CA LEU A 63 17.78 8.00 -2.52
C LEU A 63 18.46 9.26 -2.01
N LEU A 64 17.96 10.44 -2.35
CA LEU A 64 18.46 11.72 -1.84
C LEU A 64 18.31 11.81 -0.31
N ALA A 65 17.18 11.39 0.24
CA ALA A 65 16.97 11.32 1.69
C ALA A 65 17.98 10.36 2.35
N ASN A 66 18.16 9.16 1.80
CA ASN A 66 19.15 8.20 2.31
C ASN A 66 20.56 8.79 2.35
N ARG A 67 20.96 9.43 1.27
CA ARG A 67 22.29 10.08 1.16
C ARG A 67 22.43 11.23 2.15
N LYS A 68 21.42 12.12 2.21
CA LYS A 68 21.41 13.29 3.10
C LYS A 68 21.59 12.91 4.57
N TYR A 69 20.92 11.83 5.00
CA TYR A 69 20.89 11.43 6.41
C TYR A 69 21.79 10.22 6.75
N GLY A 70 22.53 9.68 5.78
CA GLY A 70 23.40 8.51 5.97
C GLY A 70 22.66 7.28 6.47
N LYS A 71 21.43 7.03 5.97
CA LYS A 71 20.56 5.94 6.40
C LYS A 71 20.27 4.96 5.27
N ASN A 72 19.67 3.80 5.63
CA ASN A 72 19.31 2.76 4.69
C ASN A 72 20.47 2.16 3.90
N THR A 73 21.66 2.17 4.49
CA THR A 73 22.91 1.67 3.89
C THR A 73 23.05 0.16 3.98
N GLN A 74 22.42 -0.47 4.98
CA GLN A 74 22.53 -1.91 5.22
C GLN A 74 21.45 -2.68 4.44
N HIS A 75 21.77 -3.89 4.00
CA HIS A 75 20.83 -4.78 3.31
C HIS A 75 19.58 -5.08 4.17
N GLY A 76 19.76 -5.26 5.48
CA GLY A 76 18.68 -5.57 6.44
C GLY A 76 17.76 -4.39 6.76
N ASP A 77 18.09 -3.17 6.37
CA ASP A 77 17.29 -1.97 6.64
C ASP A 77 15.93 -2.03 5.94
N ILE A 78 14.85 -1.70 6.66
CA ILE A 78 13.55 -1.41 6.04
C ILE A 78 13.69 -0.07 5.32
N LYS A 79 13.47 -0.09 4.01
CA LYS A 79 13.66 1.05 3.10
C LYS A 79 12.36 1.74 2.74
N SER A 80 11.27 0.96 2.68
CA SER A 80 9.93 1.49 2.44
C SER A 80 8.88 0.69 3.20
N HIS A 81 7.72 1.32 3.41
CA HIS A 81 6.52 0.69 3.95
C HIS A 81 5.41 0.83 2.92
N GLN A 82 4.58 -0.19 2.79
CA GLN A 82 3.40 -0.16 1.94
C GLN A 82 2.17 -0.39 2.80
N TYR A 83 1.19 0.45 2.63
CA TYR A 83 -0.15 0.32 3.20
C TYR A 83 -1.13 0.12 2.04
N ILE A 84 -2.04 -0.83 2.20
CA ILE A 84 -3.06 -1.13 1.19
C ILE A 84 -4.41 -0.95 1.85
N ILE A 85 -5.19 0.01 1.37
CA ILE A 85 -6.58 0.21 1.77
C ILE A 85 -7.45 -0.42 0.70
N SER A 86 -8.21 -1.46 1.07
CA SER A 86 -9.14 -2.14 0.15
C SER A 86 -10.56 -1.79 0.57
N PHE A 87 -11.37 -1.27 -0.36
CA PHE A 87 -12.75 -0.90 -0.12
C PHE A 87 -13.71 -2.09 -0.32
N ASP A 88 -14.94 -1.96 0.14
CA ASP A 88 -15.97 -2.97 -0.12
C ASP A 88 -16.32 -2.97 -1.63
N PRO A 89 -16.38 -4.14 -2.29
CA PRO A 89 -16.82 -4.20 -3.69
C PRO A 89 -18.16 -3.54 -3.96
N ARG A 90 -19.08 -3.52 -2.96
CA ARG A 90 -20.39 -2.89 -3.07
C ARG A 90 -20.32 -1.36 -3.13
N ASP A 91 -19.26 -0.75 -2.60
CA ASP A 91 -19.13 0.71 -2.56
C ASP A 91 -19.16 1.34 -3.95
N ALA A 92 -18.70 0.63 -4.98
CA ALA A 92 -18.75 1.12 -6.35
C ALA A 92 -20.19 1.21 -6.89
N ALA A 93 -21.04 0.23 -6.56
CA ALA A 93 -22.43 0.17 -7.02
C ALA A 93 -23.36 0.98 -6.11
N ASP A 94 -23.20 0.85 -4.79
CA ASP A 94 -24.19 1.34 -3.82
C ASP A 94 -23.86 2.76 -3.33
N ASN A 95 -22.56 3.11 -3.24
CA ASN A 95 -22.09 4.34 -2.60
C ASN A 95 -21.30 5.26 -3.55
N GLY A 96 -21.30 4.95 -4.85
CA GLY A 96 -20.68 5.78 -5.88
C GLY A 96 -19.16 5.94 -5.70
N LEU A 97 -18.47 4.90 -5.22
CA LEU A 97 -17.02 4.89 -5.14
C LEU A 97 -16.43 4.72 -6.54
N THR A 98 -15.72 5.73 -7.04
CA THR A 98 -14.92 5.67 -8.27
C THR A 98 -13.44 5.57 -7.95
N MET A 99 -12.62 5.31 -8.98
CA MET A 99 -11.16 5.33 -8.83
C MET A 99 -10.66 6.70 -8.38
N GLU A 100 -11.23 7.78 -8.93
CA GLU A 100 -10.87 9.16 -8.61
C GLU A 100 -11.22 9.50 -7.17
N LYS A 101 -12.42 9.09 -6.68
CA LYS A 101 -12.82 9.26 -5.28
C LYS A 101 -11.88 8.49 -4.36
N ALA A 102 -11.55 7.24 -4.70
CA ALA A 102 -10.62 6.41 -3.93
C ALA A 102 -9.20 6.99 -3.92
N GLN A 103 -8.71 7.50 -5.06
CA GLN A 103 -7.41 8.17 -5.14
C GLN A 103 -7.36 9.42 -4.26
N ALA A 104 -8.39 10.26 -4.31
CA ALA A 104 -8.48 11.46 -3.46
C ALA A 104 -8.50 11.10 -1.97
N LEU A 105 -9.25 10.07 -1.58
CA LEU A 105 -9.25 9.55 -0.20
C LEU A 105 -7.87 9.02 0.21
N GLY A 106 -7.20 8.29 -0.68
CA GLY A 106 -5.86 7.77 -0.44
C GLY A 106 -4.80 8.85 -0.30
N LEU A 107 -4.86 9.90 -1.12
CA LEU A 107 -3.98 11.07 -1.03
C LEU A 107 -4.16 11.78 0.31
N LYS A 108 -5.41 12.13 0.65
CA LYS A 108 -5.73 12.75 1.94
C LYS A 108 -5.25 11.90 3.12
N PHE A 109 -5.54 10.61 3.09
CA PHE A 109 -5.08 9.67 4.12
C PHE A 109 -3.56 9.66 4.25
N CYS A 110 -2.82 9.67 3.13
CA CYS A 110 -1.37 9.69 3.13
C CYS A 110 -0.82 11.00 3.72
N GLU A 111 -1.36 12.15 3.34
CA GLU A 111 -0.97 13.46 3.87
C GLU A 111 -1.18 13.57 5.39
N GLU A 112 -2.30 13.07 5.89
CA GLU A 112 -2.65 13.16 7.31
C GLU A 112 -1.84 12.17 8.18
N ASN A 113 -1.56 10.96 7.68
CA ASN A 113 -0.99 9.88 8.49
C ASN A 113 0.51 9.65 8.25
N PHE A 114 1.05 10.07 7.11
CA PHE A 114 2.47 9.92 6.78
C PHE A 114 3.15 11.23 6.38
N PRO A 115 2.87 12.36 7.08
CA PRO A 115 3.39 13.66 6.69
C PRO A 115 4.93 13.66 6.67
N GLY A 116 5.51 14.30 5.64
CA GLY A 116 6.95 14.44 5.48
C GLY A 116 7.68 13.18 5.01
N HIS A 117 6.99 12.13 4.62
CA HIS A 117 7.58 10.97 3.94
C HIS A 117 7.36 11.07 2.44
N PRO A 118 8.41 10.91 1.58
CA PRO A 118 8.19 10.69 0.16
C PRO A 118 7.23 9.52 -0.04
N ALA A 119 6.21 9.68 -0.86
CA ALA A 119 5.19 8.66 -1.05
C ALA A 119 4.74 8.53 -2.51
N ILE A 120 4.27 7.33 -2.86
CA ILE A 120 3.43 7.03 -4.02
C ILE A 120 2.06 6.63 -3.48
N VAL A 121 1.01 7.20 -4.04
CA VAL A 121 -0.37 6.76 -3.85
C VAL A 121 -0.89 6.28 -5.19
N CYS A 122 -1.30 5.03 -5.25
CA CYS A 122 -1.76 4.41 -6.49
C CYS A 122 -3.05 3.63 -6.26
N THR A 123 -4.07 3.94 -7.07
CA THR A 123 -5.37 3.27 -7.01
C THR A 123 -5.53 2.30 -8.18
N HIS A 124 -6.02 1.11 -7.87
CA HIS A 124 -6.36 0.07 -8.83
C HIS A 124 -7.84 -0.32 -8.70
N PRO A 125 -8.52 -0.65 -9.83
CA PRO A 125 -9.91 -1.13 -9.81
C PRO A 125 -10.02 -2.65 -9.62
N ASP A 126 -8.91 -3.37 -9.80
CA ASP A 126 -8.81 -4.82 -9.87
C ASP A 126 -8.29 -5.40 -8.54
N GLY A 127 -9.17 -5.73 -7.62
CA GLY A 127 -8.76 -6.47 -6.42
C GLY A 127 -8.27 -7.89 -6.76
N HIS A 128 -7.33 -8.43 -5.97
CA HIS A 128 -6.99 -9.85 -6.02
C HIS A 128 -8.27 -10.69 -5.97
N ASN A 129 -8.36 -11.75 -6.74
CA ASN A 129 -9.49 -12.66 -6.87
C ASN A 129 -10.61 -12.24 -7.84
N SER A 130 -10.37 -11.32 -8.75
CA SER A 130 -11.41 -10.83 -9.68
C SER A 130 -12.66 -10.29 -8.95
N ALA A 131 -12.52 -9.91 -7.68
CA ALA A 131 -13.61 -9.40 -6.86
C ALA A 131 -14.02 -7.98 -7.24
N GLY A 132 -13.24 -7.31 -8.11
CA GLY A 132 -13.56 -5.97 -8.62
C GLY A 132 -13.55 -4.88 -7.54
N ASN A 133 -12.87 -5.10 -6.40
CA ASN A 133 -12.81 -4.09 -5.36
C ASN A 133 -11.70 -3.07 -5.63
N ILE A 134 -12.08 -1.81 -5.61
CA ILE A 134 -11.13 -0.70 -5.68
C ILE A 134 -10.23 -0.74 -4.45
N HIS A 135 -8.92 -0.56 -4.66
CA HIS A 135 -7.96 -0.50 -3.56
C HIS A 135 -6.86 0.53 -3.84
N VAL A 136 -6.36 1.12 -2.76
CA VAL A 136 -5.32 2.14 -2.79
C VAL A 136 -4.06 1.59 -2.16
N HIS A 137 -2.96 1.67 -2.90
CA HIS A 137 -1.61 1.41 -2.40
C HIS A 137 -0.97 2.74 -2.00
N ILE A 138 -0.49 2.83 -0.78
CA ILE A 138 0.30 3.94 -0.27
C ILE A 138 1.69 3.39 0.05
N VAL A 139 2.69 3.75 -0.76
CA VAL A 139 4.09 3.35 -0.53
C VAL A 139 4.86 4.56 -0.04
N ILE A 140 5.37 4.50 1.18
CA ILE A 140 6.18 5.57 1.76
C ILE A 140 7.65 5.18 1.85
N GLY A 141 8.56 6.11 1.57
CA GLY A 141 9.96 5.98 1.94
C GLY A 141 10.11 5.95 3.46
N SER A 142 10.99 5.08 3.98
CA SER A 142 11.12 4.92 5.43
C SER A 142 11.65 6.16 6.15
N LEU A 143 12.32 7.08 5.46
CA LEU A 143 12.88 8.29 6.04
C LEU A 143 11.96 9.50 5.84
N ARG A 144 11.78 10.25 6.93
CA ARG A 144 11.11 11.55 6.89
C ARG A 144 12.06 12.62 6.34
N VAL A 145 11.64 13.37 5.33
CA VAL A 145 12.49 14.38 4.65
C VAL A 145 12.40 15.77 5.27
N ARG A 146 11.35 16.06 6.03
CA ARG A 146 11.18 17.30 6.82
C ARG A 146 10.60 17.00 8.19
N THR A 147 10.89 17.85 9.17
CA THR A 147 10.24 17.81 10.48
C THR A 147 8.79 18.27 10.34
N VAL A 148 7.88 17.58 11.01
CA VAL A 148 6.45 17.86 10.98
C VAL A 148 5.92 18.14 12.39
N ALA A 149 4.71 18.70 12.49
CA ALA A 149 4.05 18.86 13.78
C ALA A 149 3.75 17.48 14.40
N ARG A 150 3.99 17.35 15.70
CA ARG A 150 3.67 16.13 16.43
C ARG A 150 2.17 15.87 16.39
N GLN A 151 1.82 14.66 16.01
CA GLN A 151 0.45 14.14 16.03
C GLN A 151 0.22 13.24 17.27
N PRO A 152 -1.04 13.01 17.70
CA PRO A 152 -1.34 12.18 18.87
C PRO A 152 -0.78 10.76 18.84
N PHE A 153 -0.64 10.16 17.65
CA PHE A 153 -0.09 8.82 17.46
C PHE A 153 1.45 8.76 17.45
N MET A 154 2.12 9.91 17.52
CA MET A 154 3.58 10.01 17.50
C MET A 154 4.11 10.01 18.94
N ASP A 155 4.72 8.89 19.36
CA ASP A 155 5.13 8.66 20.74
C ASP A 155 6.51 9.25 21.08
N LYS A 156 7.43 9.28 20.08
CA LYS A 156 8.83 9.63 20.28
C LYS A 156 9.30 10.69 19.28
N PRO A 157 10.30 11.50 19.60
CA PRO A 157 10.86 12.50 18.70
C PRO A 157 11.17 11.98 17.29
N CYS A 158 11.61 10.72 17.20
CA CYS A 158 11.86 10.09 15.89
C CYS A 158 10.61 9.94 15.01
N ASP A 159 9.42 10.11 15.55
CA ASP A 159 8.18 9.96 14.78
C ASP A 159 7.81 11.25 14.02
N TRP A 160 8.41 12.42 14.35
CA TRP A 160 8.13 13.70 13.67
C TRP A 160 9.38 14.42 13.15
N GLU A 161 10.60 14.04 13.59
CA GLU A 161 11.84 14.71 13.16
C GLU A 161 12.29 14.24 11.78
N ALA A 162 12.85 15.16 11.01
CA ALA A 162 13.51 14.85 9.74
C ALA A 162 14.69 13.87 9.92
N GLY A 163 14.93 13.03 8.93
CA GLY A 163 16.01 12.04 8.94
C GLY A 163 15.77 10.83 9.84
N LYS A 164 14.60 10.73 10.45
CA LYS A 164 14.21 9.58 11.27
C LYS A 164 13.37 8.59 10.48
N LYS A 165 13.54 7.30 10.81
CA LYS A 165 12.81 6.22 10.16
C LYS A 165 11.38 6.12 10.70
N HIS A 166 10.45 5.88 9.79
CA HIS A 166 9.08 5.50 10.12
C HIS A 166 9.05 4.26 11.03
N ARG A 167 8.20 4.29 12.03
CA ARG A 167 7.95 3.19 12.96
C ARG A 167 6.48 2.78 12.86
N CYS A 168 6.24 1.56 12.45
CA CYS A 168 4.90 0.96 12.49
C CYS A 168 4.69 0.25 13.82
N THR A 169 4.36 1.01 14.86
CA THR A 169 4.04 0.49 16.20
C THR A 169 2.60 0.00 16.29
N SER A 170 2.26 -0.75 17.35
CA SER A 170 0.86 -1.15 17.61
C SER A 170 -0.06 0.06 17.78
N ALA A 171 0.44 1.14 18.40
CA ALA A 171 -0.30 2.41 18.54
C ALA A 171 -0.57 3.03 17.16
N MET A 172 0.45 3.09 16.29
CA MET A 172 0.29 3.57 14.92
C MET A 172 -0.70 2.72 14.11
N LEU A 173 -0.61 1.39 14.18
CA LEU A 173 -1.55 0.50 13.49
C LEU A 173 -2.98 0.70 13.98
N ARG A 174 -3.16 0.86 15.31
CA ARG A 174 -4.48 1.16 15.88
C ARG A 174 -5.02 2.49 15.36
N HIS A 175 -4.17 3.53 15.35
CA HIS A 175 -4.53 4.83 14.79
C HIS A 175 -4.96 4.72 13.32
N LEU A 176 -4.16 4.05 12.47
CA LEU A 176 -4.48 3.88 11.05
C LEU A 176 -5.80 3.14 10.81
N ARG A 177 -6.13 2.15 11.66
CA ARG A 177 -7.43 1.47 11.60
C ARG A 177 -8.59 2.42 11.90
N VAL A 178 -8.45 3.24 12.94
CA VAL A 178 -9.44 4.28 13.28
C VAL A 178 -9.56 5.27 12.12
N ALA A 179 -8.46 5.77 11.60
CA ALA A 179 -8.45 6.73 10.49
C ALA A 179 -9.13 6.17 9.22
N VAL A 180 -8.97 4.86 8.92
CA VAL A 180 -9.71 4.23 7.79
C VAL A 180 -11.21 4.18 8.07
N MET A 181 -11.63 3.85 9.29
CA MET A 181 -13.04 3.83 9.65
C MET A 181 -13.67 5.22 9.53
N GLU A 182 -13.01 6.25 10.10
CA GLU A 182 -13.45 7.64 10.03
C GLU A 182 -13.50 8.16 8.57
N MET A 183 -12.49 7.82 7.76
CA MET A 183 -12.46 8.16 6.34
C MET A 183 -13.65 7.55 5.58
N CYS A 184 -13.96 6.28 5.83
CA CYS A 184 -15.10 5.60 5.20
C CYS A 184 -16.44 6.18 5.67
N GLU A 185 -16.59 6.45 6.96
CA GLU A 185 -17.79 7.10 7.51
C GLU A 185 -18.03 8.47 6.88
N GLN A 186 -17.00 9.33 6.80
CA GLN A 186 -17.10 10.65 6.18
C GLN A 186 -17.40 10.61 4.68
N ALA A 187 -17.08 9.51 4.01
CA ALA A 187 -17.29 9.32 2.58
C ALA A 187 -18.56 8.50 2.25
N ASP A 188 -19.36 8.15 3.26
CA ASP A 188 -20.56 7.28 3.15
C ASP A 188 -20.23 5.92 2.54
N LEU A 189 -19.08 5.31 2.93
CA LEU A 189 -18.65 4.02 2.44
C LEU A 189 -18.86 2.92 3.49
N ASN A 190 -19.03 1.67 3.03
CA ASN A 190 -19.20 0.52 3.89
C ASN A 190 -17.95 0.24 4.72
N GLN A 191 -18.11 0.16 6.03
CA GLN A 191 -17.03 -0.14 6.97
C GLN A 191 -17.40 -1.21 7.98
N ILE A 192 -16.40 -1.70 8.67
CA ILE A 192 -16.52 -2.60 9.82
C ILE A 192 -15.65 -2.07 10.95
N ASN A 193 -15.88 -2.56 12.17
CA ASN A 193 -15.01 -2.25 13.29
C ASN A 193 -13.66 -2.98 13.15
N LEU A 194 -12.64 -2.28 12.68
CA LEU A 194 -11.28 -2.81 12.51
C LEU A 194 -10.52 -3.00 13.84
N LEU A 195 -11.10 -2.58 14.96
CA LEU A 195 -10.51 -2.71 16.30
C LEU A 195 -10.98 -3.98 17.02
N GLU A 196 -12.07 -4.58 16.58
CA GLU A 196 -12.53 -5.86 17.09
C GLU A 196 -11.72 -7.01 16.51
N ALA A 197 -11.42 -8.01 17.35
CA ALA A 197 -10.82 -9.25 16.88
C ALA A 197 -11.82 -9.93 15.94
N GLN A 198 -11.52 -9.95 14.66
CA GLN A 198 -12.27 -10.75 13.71
C GLN A 198 -11.85 -12.21 13.90
N GLY A 199 -12.86 -13.12 13.94
CA GLY A 199 -12.68 -14.55 14.19
C GLY A 199 -11.52 -15.22 13.45
N ASP A 200 -11.51 -16.48 13.19
CA ASP A 200 -10.39 -17.27 12.68
C ASP A 200 -9.55 -16.56 11.61
N HIS A 201 -8.43 -16.00 12.05
CA HIS A 201 -7.50 -15.28 11.19
C HIS A 201 -6.61 -16.28 10.46
N VAL A 202 -6.91 -16.52 9.19
CA VAL A 202 -6.00 -17.25 8.30
C VAL A 202 -4.78 -16.37 8.00
N SER A 203 -3.59 -16.83 8.34
CA SER A 203 -2.36 -16.10 8.03
C SER A 203 -2.18 -15.98 6.50
N GLU A 204 -1.49 -14.94 6.04
CA GLU A 204 -1.19 -14.77 4.61
C GLU A 204 -0.50 -16.00 4.02
N ARG A 205 0.39 -16.63 4.78
CA ARG A 205 1.09 -17.86 4.39
C ARG A 205 0.11 -19.03 4.17
N GLU A 206 -0.84 -19.21 5.07
CA GLU A 206 -1.88 -20.24 4.97
C GLU A 206 -2.82 -19.97 3.80
N TYR A 207 -3.28 -18.72 3.65
CA TYR A 207 -4.09 -18.31 2.51
C TYR A 207 -3.41 -18.66 1.17
N TRP A 208 -2.16 -18.26 0.99
CA TRP A 208 -1.43 -18.57 -0.25
C TRP A 208 -1.12 -20.07 -0.41
N ALA A 209 -0.94 -20.80 0.69
CA ALA A 209 -0.77 -22.24 0.63
C ALA A 209 -2.07 -22.93 0.16
N GLN A 210 -3.22 -22.53 0.67
CA GLN A 210 -4.53 -23.02 0.26
C GLN A 210 -4.81 -22.68 -1.22
N ARG A 211 -4.56 -21.46 -1.66
CA ARG A 211 -4.74 -21.03 -3.05
C ARG A 211 -3.86 -21.81 -4.02
N ARG A 212 -2.59 -22.06 -3.67
CA ARG A 212 -1.70 -22.91 -4.49
C ARG A 212 -2.17 -24.37 -4.52
N GLY A 213 -2.67 -24.88 -3.44
CA GLY A 213 -3.27 -26.22 -3.36
C GLY A 213 -4.47 -26.37 -4.29
N GLN A 214 -5.41 -25.42 -4.21
CA GLN A 214 -6.59 -25.39 -5.06
C GLN A 214 -6.23 -25.34 -6.55
N ARG A 215 -5.31 -24.46 -6.94
CA ARG A 215 -4.85 -24.38 -8.34
C ARG A 215 -4.25 -25.68 -8.87
N ARG A 216 -3.54 -26.45 -8.02
CA ARG A 216 -3.02 -27.78 -8.42
C ARG A 216 -4.15 -28.77 -8.67
N LEU A 217 -5.17 -28.75 -7.82
CA LEU A 217 -6.36 -29.58 -7.98
C LEU A 217 -7.11 -29.24 -9.26
N ASP A 218 -7.36 -27.95 -9.50
CA ASP A 218 -8.05 -27.46 -10.70
C ASP A 218 -7.31 -27.88 -11.98
N HIS A 219 -5.95 -27.73 -11.98
CA HIS A 219 -5.13 -28.16 -13.12
C HIS A 219 -5.14 -29.69 -13.35
N THR A 220 -5.23 -30.47 -12.27
CA THR A 220 -5.32 -31.93 -12.35
C THR A 220 -6.70 -32.34 -12.90
N ASN A 221 -7.77 -31.73 -12.39
CA ASN A 221 -9.13 -32.00 -12.83
C ASN A 221 -9.40 -31.61 -14.30
N ALA A 222 -8.73 -30.55 -14.79
CA ALA A 222 -8.85 -30.11 -16.19
C ALA A 222 -8.14 -31.04 -17.20
N LYS A 223 -7.35 -32.01 -16.69
CA LYS A 223 -6.65 -33.02 -17.52
C LYS A 223 -7.33 -34.38 -17.54
N LEU A 224 -8.38 -34.56 -16.72
CA LEU A 224 -9.25 -35.73 -16.70
C LEU A 224 -10.45 -35.54 -17.62
#